data_424edfd269779b6f6fc42f9d99febbc7
#
_entry.id   424edfd269779b6f6fc42f9d99febbc7
#
_cell.length_a   1.000
_cell.length_b   1.000
_cell.length_c   1.000
_cell.angle_alpha   90.00
_cell.angle_beta   90.00
_cell.angle_gamma   90.00
#
_symmetry.space_group_name_H-M   'P 1'
#
loop_
_entity.id
_entity.type
_entity.pdbx_description
1 polymer ?
#
loop_
_entity_poly.entity_id
_entity_poly.type
_entity_poly.pdbx_seq_one_letter_code
_entity_poly.pdbx_strand_id
1 'polypeptide(L)'
;RLLKVAVIYGANASGKSNIIKVCDFIKSFITYTPLNKAEQIQVVPFLLNKTSSRQLSEYSISFYLKNEEKAVCYVYSVALDRWHVAKESLIYYPSQQPATIFERNTENNVSVIKFGQKIKMSQAVKEEITLKCLHNMSVFAAYMQVNTHIVELEKVLQYLTNQVMPAIVPASSLSRYAEESIKNESAKDYILRYLLPADI
;
A
#
# COMPACT_ATOMS: atom_id res chain seq x y z
N ARG A 1 1.62 21.85 0.62
CA ARG A 1 1.61 21.73 -0.85
C ARG A 1 2.44 20.52 -1.23
N LEU A 2 1.88 19.58 -2.00
CA LEU A 2 2.62 18.43 -2.52
C LEU A 2 3.29 18.82 -3.84
N LEU A 3 4.49 18.28 -4.08
CA LEU A 3 5.15 18.38 -5.37
C LEU A 3 4.50 17.41 -6.36
N LYS A 4 4.35 17.83 -7.62
CA LYS A 4 3.81 16.95 -8.68
C LYS A 4 4.85 15.95 -9.19
N VAL A 5 6.14 16.28 -9.05
CA VAL A 5 7.27 15.48 -9.51
C VAL A 5 8.39 15.58 -8.48
N ALA A 6 9.06 14.48 -8.23
CA ALA A 6 10.31 14.43 -7.47
C ALA A 6 11.34 13.62 -8.25
N VAL A 7 12.58 14.10 -8.27
CA VAL A 7 13.71 13.41 -8.92
C VAL A 7 14.74 13.06 -7.86
N ILE A 8 15.15 11.79 -7.83
CA ILE A 8 16.07 11.25 -6.83
C ILE A 8 17.40 10.94 -7.50
N TYR A 9 18.45 11.65 -7.09
CA TYR A 9 19.81 11.45 -7.55
C TYR A 9 20.68 10.79 -6.47
N GLY A 10 21.74 10.13 -6.89
CA GLY A 10 22.73 9.54 -5.99
C GLY A 10 23.59 8.50 -6.71
N ALA A 11 24.67 8.07 -6.07
CA ALA A 11 25.58 7.07 -6.58
C ALA A 11 24.88 5.73 -6.90
N ASN A 12 25.51 4.90 -7.73
CA ASN A 12 25.02 3.55 -7.96
C ASN A 12 25.00 2.76 -6.64
N ALA A 13 24.02 1.86 -6.48
CA ALA A 13 23.80 1.09 -5.26
C ALA A 13 23.43 1.89 -3.99
N SER A 14 23.11 3.19 -4.08
CA SER A 14 22.69 4.03 -2.94
C SER A 14 21.24 3.81 -2.47
N GLY A 15 20.52 2.85 -3.05
CA GLY A 15 19.16 2.51 -2.62
C GLY A 15 18.03 3.30 -3.30
N LYS A 16 18.31 4.13 -4.31
CA LYS A 16 17.27 4.93 -5.03
C LYS A 16 16.08 4.10 -5.49
N SER A 17 16.34 3.00 -6.14
CA SER A 17 15.30 2.09 -6.65
C SER A 17 14.52 1.39 -5.53
N ASN A 18 15.06 1.30 -4.31
CA ASN A 18 14.36 0.68 -3.19
C ASN A 18 13.16 1.50 -2.75
N ILE A 19 13.20 2.83 -2.90
CA ILE A 19 12.05 3.71 -2.59
C ILE A 19 10.84 3.33 -3.44
N ILE A 20 11.07 3.10 -4.75
CA ILE A 20 10.00 2.69 -5.67
C ILE A 20 9.54 1.27 -5.36
N LYS A 21 10.48 0.34 -5.10
CA LYS A 21 10.17 -1.06 -4.73
C LYS A 21 9.33 -1.17 -3.44
N VAL A 22 9.49 -0.24 -2.51
CA VAL A 22 8.65 -0.19 -1.30
C VAL A 22 7.19 0.09 -1.64
N CYS A 23 6.91 0.99 -2.58
CA CYS A 23 5.54 1.26 -3.03
C CYS A 23 4.92 0.01 -3.68
N ASP A 24 5.67 -0.68 -4.54
CA ASP A 24 5.22 -1.93 -5.17
C ASP A 24 4.98 -3.04 -4.13
N PHE A 25 5.89 -3.15 -3.16
CA PHE A 25 5.74 -4.10 -2.06
C PHE A 25 4.46 -3.83 -1.26
N ILE A 26 4.26 -2.59 -0.80
CA ILE A 26 3.05 -2.22 -0.02
C ILE A 26 1.79 -2.54 -0.83
N LYS A 27 1.75 -2.15 -2.11
CA LYS A 27 0.61 -2.40 -2.98
C LYS A 27 0.29 -3.91 -3.10
N SER A 28 1.29 -4.74 -3.35
CA SER A 28 1.10 -6.19 -3.44
C SER A 28 0.75 -6.81 -2.10
N PHE A 29 1.41 -6.40 -1.03
CA PHE A 29 1.22 -6.93 0.32
C PHE A 29 -0.21 -6.70 0.85
N ILE A 30 -0.79 -5.50 0.65
CA ILE A 30 -2.12 -5.18 1.17
C ILE A 30 -3.23 -5.98 0.51
N THR A 31 -3.02 -6.51 -0.70
CA THR A 31 -4.02 -7.29 -1.45
C THR A 31 -3.74 -8.78 -1.46
N TYR A 32 -2.53 -9.19 -1.04
CA TYR A 32 -2.13 -10.58 -1.12
C TYR A 32 -2.76 -11.42 -0.02
N THR A 33 -3.43 -12.48 -0.43
CA THR A 33 -3.99 -13.50 0.48
C THR A 33 -3.17 -14.76 0.40
N PRO A 34 -2.44 -15.15 1.48
CA PRO A 34 -1.66 -16.37 1.48
C PRO A 34 -2.56 -17.60 1.48
N LEU A 35 -2.12 -18.69 0.88
CA LEU A 35 -2.83 -19.96 0.83
C LEU A 35 -2.93 -20.61 2.22
N ASN A 36 -1.93 -20.41 3.05
CA ASN A 36 -1.89 -20.98 4.40
C ASN A 36 -0.93 -20.19 5.32
N LYS A 37 -0.91 -20.57 6.60
CA LYS A 37 -0.08 -19.93 7.64
C LYS A 37 1.44 -20.14 7.47
N ALA A 38 1.86 -21.11 6.67
CA ALA A 38 3.28 -21.42 6.46
C ALA A 38 3.88 -20.69 5.26
N GLU A 39 3.07 -19.97 4.49
CA GLU A 39 3.52 -19.23 3.32
C GLU A 39 4.31 -17.98 3.73
N GLN A 40 5.43 -17.75 3.05
CA GLN A 40 6.29 -16.61 3.35
C GLN A 40 5.78 -15.32 2.70
N ILE A 41 5.90 -14.23 3.44
CA ILE A 41 5.74 -12.88 2.92
C ILE A 41 6.91 -12.58 1.98
N GLN A 42 6.62 -12.03 0.80
CA GLN A 42 7.62 -11.72 -0.24
C GLN A 42 8.42 -10.43 0.09
N VAL A 43 8.93 -10.35 1.32
CA VAL A 43 9.81 -9.26 1.76
C VAL A 43 11.27 -9.66 1.59
N VAL A 44 12.08 -8.76 1.04
CA VAL A 44 13.52 -8.96 0.90
C VAL A 44 14.24 -8.10 1.93
N PRO A 45 14.72 -8.68 3.05
CA PRO A 45 15.49 -7.93 4.04
C PRO A 45 16.85 -7.52 3.47
N PHE A 46 17.47 -6.52 4.09
CA PHE A 46 18.83 -6.13 3.72
C PHE A 46 19.83 -7.23 4.15
N LEU A 47 20.45 -7.89 3.17
CA LEU A 47 21.29 -9.08 3.39
C LEU A 47 22.77 -8.78 3.60
N LEU A 48 23.23 -7.54 3.32
CA LEU A 48 24.65 -7.17 3.39
C LEU A 48 25.15 -6.87 4.82
N ASN A 49 24.27 -6.98 5.81
CA ASN A 49 24.60 -6.82 7.21
C ASN A 49 24.17 -8.06 7.99
N LYS A 50 25.03 -8.58 8.88
CA LYS A 50 24.79 -9.78 9.68
C LYS A 50 23.59 -9.67 10.64
N THR A 51 23.22 -8.48 11.05
CA THR A 51 22.11 -8.22 11.99
C THR A 51 20.80 -7.90 11.28
N SER A 52 20.84 -7.16 10.17
CA SER A 52 19.65 -6.68 9.46
C SER A 52 18.76 -7.78 8.92
N SER A 53 19.34 -8.92 8.53
CA SER A 53 18.57 -10.08 8.04
C SER A 53 17.65 -10.72 9.08
N ARG A 54 17.88 -10.41 10.36
CA ARG A 54 17.09 -10.91 11.51
C ARG A 54 16.17 -9.84 12.12
N GLN A 55 16.23 -8.63 11.61
CA GLN A 55 15.38 -7.52 12.05
C GLN A 55 14.11 -7.45 11.21
N LEU A 56 13.07 -6.85 11.80
CA LEU A 56 11.86 -6.55 11.05
C LEU A 56 12.17 -5.51 9.97
N SER A 57 11.54 -5.67 8.81
CA SER A 57 11.46 -4.64 7.80
C SER A 57 10.30 -3.73 8.15
N GLU A 58 10.57 -2.42 8.27
CA GLU A 58 9.57 -1.43 8.64
C GLU A 58 9.31 -0.51 7.45
N TYR A 59 8.04 -0.37 7.10
CA TYR A 59 7.58 0.49 6.01
C TYR A 59 6.51 1.43 6.53
N SER A 60 6.58 2.68 6.07
CA SER A 60 5.54 3.67 6.35
C SER A 60 5.31 4.53 5.11
N ILE A 61 4.05 4.70 4.74
CA ILE A 61 3.64 5.57 3.63
C ILE A 61 2.57 6.55 4.10
N SER A 62 2.80 7.82 3.80
CA SER A 62 1.83 8.89 4.05
C SER A 62 1.28 9.40 2.73
N PHE A 63 -0.03 9.52 2.64
CA PHE A 63 -0.71 9.98 1.43
C PHE A 63 -1.96 10.81 1.78
N TYR A 64 -2.45 11.57 0.80
CA TYR A 64 -3.62 12.41 0.99
C TYR A 64 -4.77 11.92 0.12
N LEU A 65 -5.91 11.69 0.75
CA LEU A 65 -7.16 11.41 0.05
C LEU A 65 -8.07 12.63 0.16
N LYS A 66 -8.71 12.98 -0.97
CA LYS A 66 -9.71 14.05 -0.98
C LYS A 66 -11.01 13.48 -0.38
N ASN A 67 -11.49 14.12 0.67
CA ASN A 67 -12.79 13.84 1.25
C ASN A 67 -13.65 15.09 1.02
N GLU A 68 -14.63 14.99 0.13
CA GLU A 68 -15.54 16.06 -0.30
C GLU A 68 -14.88 17.43 -0.48
N GLU A 69 -14.54 18.13 0.60
CA GLU A 69 -13.97 19.48 0.57
C GLU A 69 -12.49 19.56 0.98
N LYS A 70 -11.96 18.54 1.68
CA LYS A 70 -10.62 18.61 2.28
C LYS A 70 -9.75 17.41 1.89
N ALA A 71 -8.45 17.67 1.73
CA ALA A 71 -7.46 16.62 1.66
C ALA A 71 -7.11 16.14 3.07
N VAL A 72 -7.34 14.87 3.34
CA VAL A 72 -7.05 14.22 4.62
C VAL A 72 -5.80 13.37 4.48
N CYS A 73 -4.85 13.53 5.40
CA CYS A 73 -3.63 12.72 5.44
C CYS A 73 -3.94 11.37 6.08
N TYR A 74 -3.47 10.31 5.44
CA TYR A 74 -3.46 8.94 5.95
C TYR A 74 -2.03 8.46 6.10
N VAL A 75 -1.75 7.65 7.11
CA VAL A 75 -0.47 7.01 7.33
C VAL A 75 -0.70 5.52 7.53
N TYR A 76 -0.20 4.74 6.62
CA TYR A 76 -0.14 3.28 6.72
C TYR A 76 1.25 2.86 7.10
N SER A 77 1.39 2.05 8.13
CA SER A 77 2.67 1.55 8.62
C SER A 77 2.61 0.05 8.88
N VAL A 78 3.69 -0.65 8.53
CA VAL A 78 3.81 -2.09 8.76
C VAL A 78 5.24 -2.46 9.13
N ALA A 79 5.38 -3.34 10.13
CA ALA A 79 6.63 -3.96 10.56
C ALA A 79 6.47 -5.49 10.44
N LEU A 80 7.31 -6.12 9.64
CA LEU A 80 7.17 -7.53 9.29
C LEU A 80 8.52 -8.19 8.99
N ASP A 81 8.54 -9.50 9.01
CA ASP A 81 9.60 -10.33 8.44
C ASP A 81 9.01 -11.27 7.36
N ARG A 82 9.76 -12.28 6.97
CA ARG A 82 9.30 -13.27 5.96
C ARG A 82 8.16 -14.16 6.46
N TRP A 83 7.96 -14.27 7.76
CA TRP A 83 7.05 -15.24 8.36
C TRP A 83 5.81 -14.60 8.94
N HIS A 84 5.94 -13.40 9.49
CA HIS A 84 4.83 -12.75 10.15
C HIS A 84 4.88 -11.23 10.08
N VAL A 85 3.72 -10.64 10.19
CA VAL A 85 3.53 -9.21 10.40
C VAL A 85 3.51 -8.95 11.90
N ALA A 86 4.56 -8.35 12.43
CA ALA A 86 4.66 -8.04 13.86
C ALA A 86 3.70 -6.93 14.26
N LYS A 87 3.64 -5.86 13.46
CA LYS A 87 2.77 -4.69 13.66
C LYS A 87 2.22 -4.18 12.34
N GLU A 88 1.00 -3.69 12.35
CA GLU A 88 0.39 -3.00 11.22
C GLU A 88 -0.57 -1.93 11.75
N SER A 89 -0.60 -0.77 11.14
CA SER A 89 -1.51 0.29 11.55
C SER A 89 -1.94 1.16 10.39
N LEU A 90 -3.15 1.70 10.52
CA LEU A 90 -3.68 2.74 9.65
C LEU A 90 -4.26 3.84 10.52
N ILE A 91 -3.70 5.02 10.39
CA ILE A 91 -4.18 6.24 11.05
C ILE A 91 -4.50 7.31 10.02
N TYR A 92 -5.38 8.25 10.38
CA TYR A 92 -5.70 9.39 9.53
C TYR A 92 -5.81 10.66 10.37
N TYR A 93 -5.69 11.80 9.71
CA TYR A 93 -5.72 13.12 10.36
C TYR A 93 -6.94 13.93 9.88
N PRO A 94 -8.13 13.69 10.45
CA PRO A 94 -9.33 14.45 10.10
C PRO A 94 -9.23 15.92 10.56
N SER A 95 -8.34 16.18 11.51
CA SER A 95 -7.94 17.49 12.04
C SER A 95 -6.43 17.45 12.33
N GLN A 96 -5.95 18.31 13.22
CA GLN A 96 -4.55 18.25 13.70
C GLN A 96 -4.25 17.00 14.56
N GLN A 97 -5.29 16.37 15.12
CA GLN A 97 -5.13 15.18 15.94
C GLN A 97 -5.33 13.91 15.09
N PRO A 98 -4.46 12.89 15.26
CA PRO A 98 -4.62 11.62 14.60
C PRO A 98 -5.83 10.86 15.14
N ALA A 99 -6.43 10.06 14.27
CA ALA A 99 -7.45 9.09 14.63
C ALA A 99 -7.06 7.73 14.04
N THR A 100 -7.12 6.69 14.86
CA THR A 100 -6.81 5.33 14.46
C THR A 100 -7.99 4.75 13.66
N ILE A 101 -7.68 4.11 12.54
CA ILE A 101 -8.62 3.24 11.82
C ILE A 101 -8.46 1.82 12.34
N PHE A 102 -7.23 1.29 12.33
CA PHE A 102 -6.89 0.06 13.02
C PHE A 102 -5.44 0.04 13.49
N GLU A 103 -5.18 -0.74 14.51
CA GLU A 103 -3.86 -1.17 14.96
C GLU A 103 -3.87 -2.68 15.14
N ARG A 104 -2.84 -3.35 14.62
CA ARG A 104 -2.66 -4.77 14.75
C ARG A 104 -1.29 -5.07 15.36
N ASN A 105 -1.29 -6.02 16.28
CA ASN A 105 -0.10 -6.70 16.77
C ASN A 105 -0.27 -8.21 16.57
N THR A 106 0.84 -8.92 16.37
CA THR A 106 0.82 -10.39 16.33
C THR A 106 1.47 -10.93 17.58
N GLU A 107 0.74 -11.74 18.33
CA GLU A 107 1.17 -12.38 19.55
C GLU A 107 1.00 -13.90 19.37
N ASN A 108 2.07 -14.67 19.60
CA ASN A 108 2.07 -16.14 19.45
C ASN A 108 1.48 -16.61 18.09
N ASN A 109 1.84 -15.94 17.00
CA ASN A 109 1.31 -16.17 15.65
C ASN A 109 -0.21 -15.95 15.49
N VAL A 110 -0.81 -15.19 16.40
CA VAL A 110 -2.23 -14.80 16.33
C VAL A 110 -2.31 -13.28 16.18
N SER A 111 -3.07 -12.83 15.20
CA SER A 111 -3.32 -11.40 14.98
C SER A 111 -4.32 -10.87 16.01
N VAL A 112 -3.95 -9.79 16.68
CA VAL A 112 -4.82 -9.03 17.58
C VAL A 112 -5.04 -7.66 16.96
N ILE A 113 -6.28 -7.36 16.54
CA ILE A 113 -6.64 -6.12 15.86
C ILE A 113 -7.52 -5.27 16.75
N LYS A 114 -7.13 -4.00 16.93
CA LYS A 114 -7.94 -2.96 17.59
C LYS A 114 -8.42 -1.97 16.53
N PHE A 115 -9.73 -1.84 16.38
CA PHE A 115 -10.32 -0.85 15.49
C PHE A 115 -10.63 0.45 16.23
N GLY A 116 -10.44 1.57 15.55
CA GLY A 116 -10.71 2.88 16.11
C GLY A 116 -12.20 3.10 16.41
N GLN A 117 -12.49 3.84 17.48
CA GLN A 117 -13.86 4.07 17.94
C GLN A 117 -14.73 4.85 16.93
N LYS A 118 -14.11 5.65 16.06
CA LYS A 118 -14.81 6.43 15.03
C LYS A 118 -15.22 5.60 13.82
N ILE A 119 -14.72 4.37 13.70
CA ILE A 119 -15.03 3.48 12.56
C ILE A 119 -16.35 2.76 12.84
N LYS A 120 -17.34 3.03 11.99
CA LYS A 120 -18.66 2.42 12.10
C LYS A 120 -18.62 0.97 11.61
N MET A 121 -18.58 0.02 12.54
CA MET A 121 -18.55 -1.41 12.25
C MET A 121 -19.11 -2.17 13.45
N SER A 122 -19.89 -3.22 13.17
CA SER A 122 -20.43 -4.09 14.22
C SER A 122 -19.31 -4.93 14.88
N GLN A 123 -19.55 -5.39 16.09
CA GLN A 123 -18.62 -6.25 16.80
C GLN A 123 -18.36 -7.56 16.04
N ALA A 124 -19.39 -8.16 15.45
CA ALA A 124 -19.29 -9.37 14.64
C ALA A 124 -18.32 -9.18 13.44
N VAL A 125 -18.41 -8.04 12.73
CA VAL A 125 -17.51 -7.73 11.61
C VAL A 125 -16.05 -7.56 12.07
N LYS A 126 -15.82 -6.91 13.23
CA LYS A 126 -14.48 -6.79 13.83
C LYS A 126 -13.88 -8.16 14.13
N GLU A 127 -14.65 -9.02 14.73
CA GLU A 127 -14.26 -10.40 15.08
C GLU A 127 -13.99 -11.21 13.82
N GLU A 128 -14.83 -11.13 12.81
CA GLU A 128 -14.65 -11.86 11.56
C GLU A 128 -13.37 -11.43 10.83
N ILE A 129 -13.11 -10.12 10.70
CA ILE A 129 -11.86 -9.63 10.11
C ILE A 129 -10.66 -10.14 10.92
N THR A 130 -10.74 -10.09 12.26
CA THR A 130 -9.66 -10.54 13.13
C THR A 130 -9.38 -12.04 12.98
N LEU A 131 -10.42 -12.87 12.92
CA LEU A 131 -10.29 -14.33 12.74
C LEU A 131 -9.72 -14.69 11.37
N LYS A 132 -10.07 -13.96 10.32
CA LYS A 132 -9.53 -14.16 8.96
C LYS A 132 -8.11 -13.64 8.79
N CYS A 133 -7.66 -12.73 9.64
CA CYS A 133 -6.35 -12.10 9.54
C CYS A 133 -5.24 -13.05 10.02
N LEU A 134 -4.68 -13.84 9.11
CA LEU A 134 -3.54 -14.69 9.40
C LEU A 134 -2.31 -13.81 9.75
N HIS A 135 -1.36 -14.39 10.49
CA HIS A 135 -0.16 -13.65 10.91
C HIS A 135 0.75 -13.22 9.74
N ASN A 136 0.60 -13.82 8.57
CA ASN A 136 1.40 -13.57 7.36
C ASN A 136 0.66 -12.78 6.27
N MET A 137 -0.44 -12.08 6.60
CA MET A 137 -1.19 -11.25 5.66
C MET A 137 -1.54 -9.89 6.27
N SER A 138 -1.98 -8.94 5.45
CA SER A 138 -2.43 -7.62 5.90
C SER A 138 -3.86 -7.64 6.47
N VAL A 139 -4.21 -6.64 7.27
CA VAL A 139 -5.61 -6.42 7.70
C VAL A 139 -6.52 -6.13 6.51
N PHE A 140 -6.02 -5.46 5.47
CA PHE A 140 -6.78 -5.22 4.25
C PHE A 140 -7.11 -6.51 3.50
N ALA A 141 -6.16 -7.44 3.38
CA ALA A 141 -6.40 -8.73 2.73
C ALA A 141 -7.43 -9.58 3.52
N ALA A 142 -7.44 -9.49 4.85
CA ALA A 142 -8.47 -10.10 5.67
C ALA A 142 -9.84 -9.44 5.49
N TYR A 143 -9.88 -8.10 5.45
CA TYR A 143 -11.09 -7.32 5.19
C TYR A 143 -11.75 -7.69 3.84
N MET A 144 -10.94 -7.85 2.79
CA MET A 144 -11.44 -8.23 1.45
C MET A 144 -12.14 -9.60 1.42
N GLN A 145 -11.95 -10.45 2.43
CA GLN A 145 -12.60 -11.75 2.55
C GLN A 145 -13.93 -11.69 3.31
N VAL A 146 -14.32 -10.51 3.81
CA VAL A 146 -15.56 -10.31 4.57
C VAL A 146 -16.54 -9.53 3.71
N ASN A 147 -17.76 -10.05 3.54
CA ASN A 147 -18.80 -9.37 2.77
C ASN A 147 -19.38 -8.19 3.58
N THR A 148 -18.62 -7.10 3.64
CA THR A 148 -18.98 -5.87 4.34
C THR A 148 -18.42 -4.66 3.62
N HIS A 149 -18.98 -3.49 3.89
CA HIS A 149 -18.52 -2.23 3.32
C HIS A 149 -18.18 -1.24 4.44
N ILE A 150 -16.88 -0.92 4.57
CA ILE A 150 -16.36 0.03 5.55
C ILE A 150 -15.69 1.16 4.79
N VAL A 151 -16.32 2.32 4.78
CA VAL A 151 -15.96 3.47 3.93
C VAL A 151 -14.50 3.88 4.09
N GLU A 152 -13.97 3.86 5.31
CA GLU A 152 -12.60 4.26 5.61
C GLU A 152 -11.57 3.27 5.04
N LEU A 153 -11.87 1.97 5.10
CA LEU A 153 -10.99 0.92 4.55
C LEU A 153 -11.07 0.90 3.03
N GLU A 154 -12.28 1.00 2.47
CA GLU A 154 -12.49 1.01 1.02
C GLU A 154 -11.75 2.16 0.33
N LYS A 155 -11.85 3.38 0.87
CA LYS A 155 -11.17 4.55 0.31
C LYS A 155 -9.65 4.34 0.21
N VAL A 156 -9.05 3.82 1.27
CA VAL A 156 -7.60 3.57 1.32
C VAL A 156 -7.21 2.42 0.39
N LEU A 157 -7.99 1.34 0.40
CA LEU A 157 -7.75 0.18 -0.46
C LEU A 157 -7.81 0.58 -1.94
N GLN A 158 -8.86 1.29 -2.36
CA GLN A 158 -9.02 1.78 -3.74
C GLN A 158 -7.88 2.71 -4.16
N TYR A 159 -7.43 3.59 -3.27
CA TYR A 159 -6.30 4.47 -3.56
C TYR A 159 -5.02 3.67 -3.79
N LEU A 160 -4.66 2.79 -2.86
CA LEU A 160 -3.42 2.02 -2.93
C LEU A 160 -3.42 1.01 -4.09
N THR A 161 -4.57 0.46 -4.45
CA THR A 161 -4.67 -0.51 -5.56
C THR A 161 -4.78 0.14 -6.93
N ASN A 162 -5.52 1.23 -7.07
CA ASN A 162 -5.90 1.79 -8.36
C ASN A 162 -5.12 3.06 -8.73
N GLN A 163 -4.71 3.87 -7.74
CA GLN A 163 -4.04 5.15 -8.00
C GLN A 163 -2.52 5.08 -7.80
N VAL A 164 -2.03 4.18 -6.97
CA VAL A 164 -0.58 3.93 -6.87
C VAL A 164 -0.19 3.02 -8.03
N MET A 165 0.46 3.61 -9.05
CA MET A 165 0.92 2.85 -10.22
C MET A 165 2.12 1.96 -9.86
N PRO A 166 2.25 0.77 -10.47
CA PRO A 166 3.45 -0.05 -10.31
C PRO A 166 4.69 0.67 -10.84
N ALA A 167 5.86 0.29 -10.33
CA ALA A 167 7.13 0.82 -10.83
C ALA A 167 7.30 0.51 -12.31
N ILE A 168 7.66 1.53 -13.08
CA ILE A 168 8.05 1.36 -14.49
C ILE A 168 9.56 1.14 -14.51
N VAL A 169 9.96 -0.03 -14.98
CA VAL A 169 11.37 -0.40 -15.19
C VAL A 169 11.63 -0.61 -16.69
N PRO A 170 12.88 -0.59 -17.15
CA PRO A 170 13.18 -0.73 -18.59
C PRO A 170 12.56 -1.96 -19.27
N ALA A 171 12.31 -3.03 -18.52
CA ALA A 171 11.67 -4.25 -19.01
C ALA A 171 10.13 -4.22 -18.91
N SER A 172 9.52 -3.15 -18.39
CA SER A 172 8.06 -3.05 -18.26
C SER A 172 7.43 -2.91 -19.64
N SER A 173 6.38 -3.69 -19.90
CA SER A 173 5.51 -3.43 -21.05
C SER A 173 4.67 -2.19 -20.77
N LEU A 174 4.81 -1.18 -21.61
CA LEU A 174 4.05 0.06 -21.53
C LEU A 174 2.73 0.04 -22.32
N SER A 175 2.41 -1.07 -23.01
CA SER A 175 1.21 -1.20 -23.84
C SER A 175 -0.08 -0.87 -23.08
N ARG A 176 -0.22 -1.40 -21.86
CA ARG A 176 -1.39 -1.10 -21.02
C ARG A 176 -1.52 0.40 -20.68
N TYR A 177 -0.40 1.06 -20.40
CA TYR A 177 -0.39 2.51 -20.12
C TYR A 177 -0.76 3.32 -21.36
N ALA A 178 -0.26 2.91 -22.52
CA ALA A 178 -0.62 3.53 -23.79
C ALA A 178 -2.12 3.37 -24.08
N GLU A 179 -2.67 2.16 -23.91
CA GLU A 179 -4.11 1.89 -24.10
C GLU A 179 -4.99 2.72 -23.15
N GLU A 180 -4.62 2.83 -21.86
CA GLU A 180 -5.36 3.65 -20.89
C GLU A 180 -5.24 5.16 -21.21
N SER A 181 -4.07 5.61 -21.66
CA SER A 181 -3.83 7.00 -22.02
C SER A 181 -4.61 7.41 -23.28
N ILE A 182 -4.76 6.54 -24.26
CA ILE A 182 -5.50 6.80 -25.50
C ILE A 182 -7.02 6.94 -25.25
N LYS A 183 -7.55 6.34 -24.18
CA LYS A 183 -8.96 6.50 -23.78
C LYS A 183 -9.29 7.90 -23.27
N ASN A 184 -8.28 8.66 -22.86
CA ASN A 184 -8.43 10.06 -22.45
C ASN A 184 -8.16 10.98 -23.65
N GLU A 185 -9.19 11.66 -24.16
CA GLU A 185 -9.09 12.53 -25.34
C GLU A 185 -7.98 13.59 -25.21
N SER A 186 -7.87 14.24 -24.04
CA SER A 186 -6.81 15.24 -23.80
C SER A 186 -5.40 14.65 -23.84
N ALA A 187 -5.22 13.44 -23.32
CA ALA A 187 -3.94 12.73 -23.35
C ALA A 187 -3.63 12.23 -24.77
N LYS A 188 -4.63 11.75 -25.49
CA LYS A 188 -4.53 11.34 -26.89
C LYS A 188 -4.09 12.51 -27.78
N ASP A 189 -4.73 13.67 -27.67
CA ASP A 189 -4.36 14.86 -28.41
C ASP A 189 -2.93 15.34 -28.11
N TYR A 190 -2.55 15.26 -26.83
CA TYR A 190 -1.18 15.57 -26.41
C TYR A 190 -0.17 14.62 -27.05
N ILE A 191 -0.40 13.31 -27.01
CA ILE A 191 0.45 12.29 -27.63
C ILE A 191 0.56 12.50 -29.13
N LEU A 192 -0.57 12.73 -29.83
CA LEU A 192 -0.59 12.95 -31.27
C LEU A 192 0.23 14.17 -31.69
N ARG A 193 0.21 15.27 -30.91
CA ARG A 193 1.04 16.45 -31.17
C ARG A 193 2.55 16.17 -31.17
N TYR A 194 3.02 15.15 -30.47
CA TYR A 194 4.42 14.75 -30.44
C TYR A 194 4.76 13.70 -31.49
N LEU A 195 3.82 12.81 -31.82
CA LEU A 195 4.05 11.74 -32.80
C LEU A 195 3.97 12.21 -34.24
N LEU A 196 2.99 13.09 -34.57
CA LEU A 196 2.80 13.61 -35.94
C LEU A 196 4.04 14.31 -36.50
N PRO A 197 4.78 15.18 -35.75
CA PRO A 197 6.01 15.78 -36.24
C PRO A 197 7.19 14.81 -36.34
N ALA A 198 7.12 13.67 -35.68
CA ALA A 198 8.19 12.66 -35.64
C ALA A 198 8.14 11.67 -36.82
N ASP A 199 7.16 11.78 -37.73
CA ASP A 199 6.99 10.92 -38.91
C ASP A 199 6.89 9.43 -38.54
N ILE A 200 6.27 9.10 -37.39
CA ILE A 200 6.04 7.75 -36.88
C ILE A 200 4.59 7.35 -37.04
#